data_33d7ad29a903b6b85115ac584f358cd4
#
_entry.id   33d7ad29a903b6b85115ac584f358cd4
#
_cell.length_a   1.000
_cell.length_b   1.000
_cell.length_c   1.000
_cell.angle_alpha   90.00
_cell.angle_beta   90.00
_cell.angle_gamma   90.00
#
_symmetry.space_group_name_H-M   'P 1'
#
loop_
_entity.id
_entity.type
_entity.pdbx_description
1 polymer ?
#
loop_
_entity_poly.entity_id
_entity_poly.type
_entity_poly.pdbx_seq_one_letter_code
_entity_poly.pdbx_strand_id
1 'polypeptide(L)' 'MIMPFGKYKNQDIDLIPSDYLRWIVDNIQPDSDKEENLINACEKELAFRDKYRDHF' A
#
# COMPACT_ATOMS: atom_id res chain seq x y z
N MET A 1 8.25 -2.40 3.22
CA MET A 1 8.13 -0.96 3.44
C MET A 1 7.19 -0.67 4.60
N ILE A 2 7.58 0.22 5.47
CA ILE A 2 6.76 0.58 6.64
C ILE A 2 5.84 1.75 6.27
N MET A 3 4.62 1.67 6.74
CA MET A 3 3.61 2.69 6.47
C MET A 3 4.01 4.01 7.16
N PRO A 4 4.17 5.10 6.39
CA PRO A 4 4.65 6.38 6.96
C PRO A 4 3.56 7.22 7.63
N PHE A 5 2.29 6.92 7.41
CA PHE A 5 1.21 7.71 7.97
C PHE A 5 -0.10 6.92 7.99
N GLY A 6 -1.10 7.50 8.62
CA GLY A 6 -2.46 6.97 8.59
C GLY A 6 -2.74 5.95 9.67
N LYS A 7 -3.85 5.23 9.50
CA LYS A 7 -4.36 4.28 10.49
C LYS A 7 -3.35 3.17 10.80
N TYR A 8 -2.54 2.80 9.82
CA TYR A 8 -1.59 1.70 9.96
C TYR A 8 -0.14 2.19 10.03
N LYS A 9 0.05 3.43 10.49
CA LYS A 9 1.39 3.98 10.66
C LYS A 9 2.29 3.04 11.46
N ASN A 10 3.53 2.89 11.00
CA ASN A 10 4.56 2.04 11.61
C ASN A 10 4.34 0.55 11.41
N GLN A 11 3.32 0.15 10.65
CA GLN A 11 3.13 -1.25 10.29
C GLN A 11 3.70 -1.53 8.91
N ASP A 12 4.12 -2.77 8.71
CA ASP A 12 4.62 -3.19 7.42
C ASP A 12 3.45 -3.30 6.43
N ILE A 13 3.68 -2.89 5.19
CA ILE A 13 2.68 -2.96 4.13
C ILE A 13 2.17 -4.39 3.95
N ASP A 14 3.02 -5.38 4.16
CA ASP A 14 2.63 -6.80 4.06
C ASP A 14 1.51 -7.17 5.01
N LEU A 15 1.34 -6.44 6.10
CA LEU A 15 0.35 -6.71 7.13
C LEU A 15 -0.93 -5.90 7.00
N ILE A 16 -0.98 -4.99 6.02
CA ILE A 16 -2.12 -4.10 5.86
C ILE A 16 -3.16 -4.73 4.94
N PRO A 17 -4.46 -4.63 5.28
CA PRO A 17 -5.52 -5.19 4.44
C PRO A 17 -5.50 -4.61 3.02
N SER A 18 -5.88 -5.42 2.04
CA SER A 18 -5.89 -5.02 0.64
C SER A 18 -6.78 -3.82 0.38
N ASP A 19 -7.91 -3.72 1.06
CA ASP A 19 -8.83 -2.59 0.90
C ASP A 19 -8.16 -1.26 1.21
N TYR A 20 -7.35 -1.24 2.27
CA TYR A 20 -6.65 -0.02 2.64
C TYR A 20 -5.55 0.34 1.64
N LEU A 21 -4.85 -0.67 1.13
CA LEU A 21 -3.83 -0.44 0.11
C LEU A 21 -4.45 0.14 -1.16
N ARG A 22 -5.61 -0.36 -1.56
CA ARG A 22 -6.34 0.18 -2.71
C ARG A 22 -6.78 1.61 -2.46
N TRP A 23 -7.25 1.89 -1.25
CA TRP A 23 -7.64 3.24 -0.90
C TRP A 23 -6.47 4.21 -1.07
N ILE A 24 -5.29 3.81 -0.63
CA ILE A 24 -4.08 4.62 -0.77
C ILE A 24 -3.79 4.89 -2.25
N VAL A 25 -3.81 3.86 -3.08
CA VAL A 25 -3.54 4.01 -4.51
C VAL A 25 -4.54 4.95 -5.17
N ASP A 26 -5.81 4.85 -4.78
CA ASP A 26 -6.89 5.63 -5.40
C ASP A 26 -6.95 7.08 -4.90
N ASN A 27 -6.56 7.33 -3.66
CA ASN A 27 -6.80 8.62 -3.02
C ASN A 27 -5.56 9.45 -2.77
N ILE A 28 -4.38 8.84 -2.67
CA ILE A 28 -3.14 9.57 -2.45
C ILE A 28 -2.55 9.99 -3.79
N GLN A 29 -2.23 11.28 -3.91
CA GLN A 29 -1.59 11.81 -5.11
C GLN A 29 -0.07 11.70 -4.95
N PRO A 30 0.65 11.21 -5.97
CA PRO A 30 2.11 11.07 -5.88
C PRO A 30 2.82 12.40 -6.13
N ASP A 31 2.66 13.32 -5.19
CA ASP A 31 3.23 14.67 -5.29
C ASP A 31 4.71 14.74 -4.91
N SER A 32 5.23 13.69 -4.28
CA SER A 32 6.63 13.62 -3.87
C SER A 32 7.16 12.22 -4.08
N ASP A 33 8.49 12.08 -4.02
CA ASP A 33 9.13 10.79 -4.20
C ASP A 33 8.67 9.78 -3.14
N LYS A 34 8.43 10.25 -1.92
CA LYS A 34 7.96 9.38 -0.83
C LYS A 34 6.58 8.82 -1.14
N GLU A 35 5.67 9.68 -1.63
CA GLU A 35 4.33 9.26 -1.96
C GLU A 35 4.32 8.34 -3.17
N GLU A 36 5.15 8.65 -4.16
CA GLU A 36 5.28 7.78 -5.34
C GLU A 36 5.81 6.41 -4.94
N ASN A 37 6.84 6.36 -4.09
CA ASN A 37 7.38 5.10 -3.62
C ASN A 37 6.34 4.30 -2.84
N LEU A 38 5.54 4.98 -2.01
CA LEU A 38 4.48 4.34 -1.25
C LEU A 38 3.43 3.73 -2.18
N ILE A 39 2.98 4.49 -3.17
CA ILE A 39 1.98 4.02 -4.11
C ILE A 39 2.51 2.82 -4.89
N ASN A 40 3.75 2.90 -5.36
CA ASN A 40 4.38 1.78 -6.07
C ASN A 40 4.46 0.54 -5.21
N ALA A 41 4.82 0.69 -3.93
CA ALA A 41 4.88 -0.44 -3.01
C ALA A 41 3.51 -1.06 -2.79
N CYS A 42 2.47 -0.22 -2.64
CA CYS A 42 1.10 -0.71 -2.48
C CYS A 42 0.63 -1.45 -3.72
N GLU A 43 0.91 -0.93 -4.91
CA GLU A 43 0.53 -1.58 -6.15
C GLU A 43 1.22 -2.93 -6.31
N LYS A 44 2.51 -3.00 -5.99
CA LYS A 44 3.26 -4.26 -6.06
C LYS A 44 2.69 -5.29 -5.10
N GLU A 45 2.36 -4.87 -3.88
CA GLU A 45 1.81 -5.79 -2.89
C GLU A 45 0.44 -6.28 -3.32
N LEU A 46 -0.40 -5.40 -3.85
CA LEU A 46 -1.71 -5.79 -4.36
C LEU A 46 -1.58 -6.78 -5.52
N ALA A 47 -0.66 -6.53 -6.43
CA ALA A 47 -0.41 -7.42 -7.55
C ALA A 47 0.07 -8.79 -7.08
N PHE A 48 0.95 -8.82 -6.08
CA PHE A 48 1.42 -10.06 -5.48
C PHE A 48 0.28 -10.86 -4.88
N ARG A 49 -0.57 -10.19 -4.08
CA ARG A 49 -1.72 -10.85 -3.46
C ARG A 49 -2.69 -11.38 -4.49
N ASP A 50 -2.93 -10.60 -5.53
CA ASP A 50 -3.84 -10.98 -6.60
C ASP A 50 -3.33 -12.21 -7.32
N LYS A 51 -2.03 -12.26 -7.61
CA LYS A 51 -1.40 -13.40 -8.27
C LYS A 51 -1.51 -14.67 -7.44
N TYR A 52 -1.36 -14.57 -6.13
CA TYR A 52 -1.39 -15.72 -5.22
C TYR A 52 -2.73 -15.84 -4.50
N ARG A 53 -3.69 -14.97 -4.80
CA ARG A 53 -5.02 -14.93 -4.19
C ARG A 53 -4.97 -14.83 -2.68
N ASP A 54 -4.03 -14.03 -2.19
CA ASP A 54 -3.77 -13.88 -0.76
C ASP A 54 -4.23 -12.49 -0.29
N HIS A 55 -5.51 -12.19 -0.51
CA HIS A 55 -6.10 -10.92 -0.08
C HIS A 55 -6.66 -11.04 1.33
N PHE A 56 -6.45 -9.99 2.14
CA PHE A 56 -7.00 -9.90 3.47
C PHE A 56 -7.24 -8.45 3.86
#